data_b21f9ba0a7bd6cba3cdc4ff7012f3b32
#
_entry.id   b21f9ba0a7bd6cba3cdc4ff7012f3b32
#
_cell.length_a   1.000
_cell.length_b   1.000
_cell.length_c   1.000
_cell.angle_alpha   90.00
_cell.angle_beta   90.00
_cell.angle_gamma   90.00
#
_symmetry.space_group_name_H-M   'P 1'
#
loop_
_entity.id
_entity.type
_entity.pdbx_description
1 polymer ?
#
loop_
_entity_poly.entity_id
_entity_poly.type
_entity_poly.pdbx_seq_one_letter_code
_entity_poly.pdbx_strand_id
1 'polypeptide(L)'
;MGSEMCIRDRLNSFLKSAVSASFNRITVDGDTSTNDAVTLSATGQSGIEITAGSQHAEHYEQALTTLMIELAQDIVRDGEGASKFVEIRVTGGESEAACDQVARTVAHSPLVKTALFASDPNWGRILAAIGRAGLEDLDTDAVSIHLNGVLIAEQGARAASYTEEKGKEAMASEDLLIEIALNRGDAGAVIWTTDLSYDYVRINAEYRT
;
A
#
# COMPACT_ATOMS: atom_id res chain seq x y z
N MET A 1 -19.11 -26.47 27.04
CA MET A 1 -19.17 -26.43 25.55
C MET A 1 -19.12 -25.00 25.01
N GLY A 2 -18.39 -24.07 25.64
CA GLY A 2 -18.28 -22.68 25.18
C GLY A 2 -16.87 -22.27 24.70
N SER A 3 -15.85 -23.12 24.85
CA SER A 3 -14.46 -22.68 24.72
C SER A 3 -13.89 -22.77 23.30
N GLU A 4 -14.16 -23.83 22.55
CA GLU A 4 -13.53 -24.02 21.22
C GLU A 4 -14.10 -23.09 20.16
N MET A 5 -15.39 -22.84 20.16
CA MET A 5 -16.02 -21.91 19.24
C MET A 5 -15.57 -20.46 19.51
N CYS A 6 -15.41 -20.07 20.77
CA CYS A 6 -14.87 -18.76 21.14
C CYS A 6 -13.40 -18.56 20.72
N ILE A 7 -12.55 -19.59 20.80
CA ILE A 7 -11.13 -19.51 20.39
C ILE A 7 -11.03 -19.34 18.88
N ARG A 8 -11.74 -20.15 18.12
CA ARG A 8 -11.75 -20.10 16.65
C ARG A 8 -12.26 -18.74 16.13
N ASP A 9 -13.36 -18.24 16.67
CA ASP A 9 -13.95 -16.97 16.24
C ASP A 9 -13.01 -15.81 16.55
N ARG A 10 -12.30 -15.84 17.68
CA ARG A 10 -11.33 -14.82 18.06
C ARG A 10 -10.09 -14.84 17.20
N LEU A 11 -9.51 -16.00 16.94
CA LEU A 11 -8.39 -16.14 15.99
C LEU A 11 -8.78 -15.61 14.61
N ASN A 12 -9.98 -15.93 14.15
CA ASN A 12 -10.50 -15.43 12.88
C ASN A 12 -10.70 -13.91 12.87
N SER A 13 -11.12 -13.31 13.99
CA SER A 13 -11.22 -11.85 14.13
C SER A 13 -9.85 -11.20 14.02
N PHE A 14 -8.87 -11.66 14.79
CA PHE A 14 -7.49 -11.15 14.74
C PHE A 14 -6.86 -11.31 13.36
N LEU A 15 -7.06 -12.49 12.74
CA LEU A 15 -6.56 -12.74 11.39
C LEU A 15 -7.15 -11.76 10.37
N LYS A 16 -8.47 -11.55 10.38
CA LYS A 16 -9.14 -10.62 9.45
C LYS A 16 -8.67 -9.19 9.63
N SER A 17 -8.56 -8.72 10.88
CA SER A 17 -8.07 -7.38 11.20
C SER A 17 -6.64 -7.19 10.68
N ALA A 18 -5.74 -8.10 11.02
CA ALA A 18 -4.34 -8.02 10.64
C ALA A 18 -4.13 -8.15 9.12
N VAL A 19 -4.85 -9.06 8.43
CA VAL A 19 -4.80 -9.20 6.96
C VAL A 19 -5.30 -7.95 6.25
N SER A 20 -6.36 -7.31 6.76
CA SER A 20 -6.89 -6.07 6.18
C SER A 20 -5.90 -4.92 6.28
N ALA A 21 -5.06 -4.89 7.31
CA ALA A 21 -4.03 -3.87 7.51
C ALA A 21 -2.68 -4.20 6.83
N SER A 22 -2.51 -5.40 6.28
CA SER A 22 -1.24 -5.90 5.75
C SER A 22 -1.36 -6.48 4.33
N PHE A 23 -1.63 -7.77 4.18
CA PHE A 23 -1.66 -8.46 2.88
C PHE A 23 -2.71 -7.91 1.92
N ASN A 24 -3.81 -7.34 2.43
CA ASN A 24 -4.79 -6.65 1.59
C ASN A 24 -4.35 -5.22 1.20
N ARG A 25 -3.16 -4.77 1.62
CA ARG A 25 -2.58 -3.46 1.30
C ARG A 25 -1.40 -3.53 0.34
N ILE A 26 -1.11 -4.71 -0.21
CA ILE A 26 -0.02 -4.89 -1.16
C ILE A 26 -0.53 -5.19 -2.56
N THR A 27 0.30 -4.84 -3.55
CA THR A 27 0.12 -5.24 -4.94
C THR A 27 1.44 -5.14 -5.69
N VAL A 28 1.75 -6.11 -6.53
CA VAL A 28 2.92 -6.07 -7.42
C VAL A 28 2.51 -5.58 -8.82
N ASP A 29 1.52 -6.21 -9.43
CA ASP A 29 1.10 -5.98 -10.82
C ASP A 29 -0.42 -5.73 -10.99
N GLY A 30 -1.18 -5.84 -9.92
CA GLY A 30 -2.64 -5.66 -9.93
C GLY A 30 -3.42 -6.96 -9.99
N ASP A 31 -2.79 -8.08 -10.30
CA ASP A 31 -3.42 -9.40 -10.28
C ASP A 31 -3.42 -9.97 -8.86
N THR A 32 -4.42 -10.79 -8.55
CA THR A 32 -4.51 -11.51 -7.27
C THR A 32 -4.07 -12.95 -7.45
N SER A 33 -3.34 -13.48 -6.46
CA SER A 33 -3.02 -14.89 -6.45
C SER A 33 -4.28 -15.76 -6.38
N THR A 34 -4.25 -16.89 -7.09
CA THR A 34 -5.36 -17.85 -7.14
C THR A 34 -5.30 -18.89 -6.03
N ASN A 35 -4.14 -19.04 -5.35
CA ASN A 35 -3.86 -20.16 -4.44
C ASN A 35 -3.02 -19.81 -3.20
N ASP A 36 -2.63 -18.54 -3.01
CA ASP A 36 -1.97 -18.13 -1.78
C ASP A 36 -2.97 -18.03 -0.61
N ALA A 37 -2.49 -18.35 0.59
CA ALA A 37 -3.31 -18.32 1.78
C ALA A 37 -2.52 -17.80 2.99
N VAL A 38 -3.20 -17.01 3.83
CA VAL A 38 -2.69 -16.60 5.14
C VAL A 38 -3.41 -17.40 6.22
N THR A 39 -2.65 -18.13 7.04
CA THR A 39 -3.20 -18.97 8.12
C THR A 39 -2.65 -18.53 9.47
N LEU A 40 -3.49 -18.55 10.49
CA LEU A 40 -3.13 -18.31 11.89
C LEU A 40 -3.47 -19.53 12.71
N SER A 41 -2.47 -20.08 13.41
CA SER A 41 -2.62 -21.28 14.25
C SER A 41 -2.21 -20.99 15.69
N ALA A 42 -2.96 -21.50 16.65
CA ALA A 42 -2.64 -21.43 18.07
C ALA A 42 -2.68 -22.82 18.69
N THR A 43 -1.58 -23.25 19.33
CA THR A 43 -1.45 -24.58 19.96
C THR A 43 -2.05 -24.64 21.36
N GLY A 44 -2.32 -23.48 21.99
CA GLY A 44 -2.79 -23.41 23.38
C GLY A 44 -1.75 -23.80 24.44
N GLN A 45 -0.48 -24.00 24.06
CA GLN A 45 0.55 -24.49 24.97
C GLN A 45 1.19 -23.42 25.87
N SER A 46 0.94 -22.13 25.59
CA SER A 46 1.52 -21.02 26.39
C SER A 46 0.89 -20.88 27.77
N GLY A 47 -0.29 -21.45 27.99
CA GLY A 47 -1.07 -21.24 29.23
C GLY A 47 -1.63 -19.83 29.39
N ILE A 48 -1.45 -18.95 28.39
CA ILE A 48 -1.97 -17.59 28.39
C ILE A 48 -3.38 -17.60 27.79
N GLU A 49 -4.34 -17.10 28.55
CA GLU A 49 -5.70 -16.90 28.08
C GLU A 49 -5.88 -15.45 27.59
N ILE A 50 -6.28 -15.29 26.31
CA ILE A 50 -6.59 -13.99 25.73
C ILE A 50 -8.11 -13.82 25.73
N THR A 51 -8.62 -12.97 26.61
CA THR A 51 -10.06 -12.64 26.69
C THR A 51 -10.38 -11.40 25.84
N ALA A 52 -11.59 -11.34 25.27
CA ALA A 52 -12.02 -10.18 24.47
C ALA A 52 -12.00 -8.88 25.29
N GLY A 53 -11.47 -7.79 24.71
CA GLY A 53 -11.38 -6.49 25.38
C GLY A 53 -10.31 -6.43 26.49
N SER A 54 -9.49 -7.47 26.66
CA SER A 54 -8.36 -7.43 27.61
C SER A 54 -7.15 -6.74 26.99
N GLN A 55 -6.30 -6.17 27.83
CA GLN A 55 -5.02 -5.61 27.42
C GLN A 55 -4.15 -6.63 26.68
N HIS A 56 -4.23 -7.92 27.06
CA HIS A 56 -3.51 -8.99 26.33
C HIS A 56 -4.05 -9.16 24.90
N ALA A 57 -5.36 -8.99 24.67
CA ALA A 57 -5.93 -9.07 23.32
C ALA A 57 -5.45 -7.91 22.44
N GLU A 58 -5.43 -6.70 22.99
CA GLU A 58 -4.94 -5.51 22.29
C GLU A 58 -3.46 -5.63 21.92
N HIS A 59 -2.63 -6.04 22.86
CA HIS A 59 -1.19 -6.24 22.61
C HIS A 59 -0.94 -7.36 21.58
N TYR A 60 -1.72 -8.45 21.65
CA TYR A 60 -1.62 -9.55 20.69
C TYR A 60 -2.00 -9.09 19.28
N GLU A 61 -3.13 -8.39 19.14
CA GLU A 61 -3.60 -7.87 17.86
C GLU A 61 -2.60 -6.88 17.26
N GLN A 62 -2.04 -5.99 18.06
CA GLN A 62 -1.03 -5.04 17.63
C GLN A 62 0.25 -5.74 17.17
N ALA A 63 0.76 -6.70 17.95
CA ALA A 63 1.96 -7.45 17.59
C ALA A 63 1.76 -8.29 16.32
N LEU A 64 0.60 -8.96 16.20
CA LEU A 64 0.23 -9.73 15.01
C LEU A 64 0.14 -8.83 13.78
N THR A 65 -0.51 -7.69 13.89
CA THR A 65 -0.65 -6.73 12.78
C THR A 65 0.71 -6.19 12.35
N THR A 66 1.58 -5.83 13.29
CA THR A 66 2.95 -5.37 12.98
C THR A 66 3.73 -6.45 12.23
N LEU A 67 3.73 -7.68 12.73
CA LEU A 67 4.40 -8.80 12.06
C LEU A 67 3.85 -9.05 10.64
N MET A 68 2.53 -9.03 10.47
CA MET A 68 1.91 -9.25 9.17
C MET A 68 2.19 -8.10 8.18
N ILE A 69 2.31 -6.86 8.66
CA ILE A 69 2.74 -5.72 7.83
C ILE A 69 4.18 -5.94 7.33
N GLU A 70 5.10 -6.31 8.22
CA GLU A 70 6.49 -6.61 7.85
C GLU A 70 6.55 -7.71 6.78
N LEU A 71 5.86 -8.83 7.00
CA LEU A 71 5.81 -9.93 6.02
C LEU A 71 5.17 -9.52 4.68
N ALA A 72 4.13 -8.70 4.70
CA ALA A 72 3.49 -8.21 3.48
C ALA A 72 4.42 -7.27 2.69
N GLN A 73 5.17 -6.40 3.38
CA GLN A 73 6.17 -5.53 2.75
C GLN A 73 7.34 -6.33 2.19
N ASP A 74 7.77 -7.40 2.86
CA ASP A 74 8.83 -8.29 2.37
C ASP A 74 8.40 -8.98 1.05
N ILE A 75 7.13 -9.42 0.94
CA ILE A 75 6.59 -9.96 -0.32
C ILE A 75 6.68 -8.92 -1.45
N VAL A 76 6.35 -7.66 -1.17
CA VAL A 76 6.46 -6.58 -2.17
C VAL A 76 7.91 -6.35 -2.57
N ARG A 77 8.85 -6.35 -1.61
CA ARG A 77 10.29 -6.18 -1.87
C ARG A 77 10.88 -7.31 -2.68
N ASP A 78 10.38 -8.54 -2.49
CA ASP A 78 10.78 -9.74 -3.23
C ASP A 78 9.97 -9.92 -4.54
N GLY A 79 9.19 -8.91 -4.93
CA GLY A 79 8.42 -8.93 -6.17
C GLY A 79 9.30 -9.12 -7.40
N GLU A 80 8.81 -9.87 -8.39
CA GLU A 80 9.55 -10.24 -9.61
C GLU A 80 10.13 -9.01 -10.33
N GLY A 81 11.46 -8.90 -10.34
CA GLY A 81 12.17 -7.81 -10.99
C GLY A 81 12.00 -6.44 -10.34
N ALA A 82 11.50 -6.37 -9.09
CA ALA A 82 11.36 -5.13 -8.36
C ALA A 82 12.73 -4.48 -8.10
N SER A 83 12.83 -3.17 -8.33
CA SER A 83 13.99 -2.37 -8.00
C SER A 83 13.67 -1.25 -7.00
N LYS A 84 12.39 -0.99 -6.77
CA LYS A 84 11.87 0.01 -5.82
C LYS A 84 10.75 -0.59 -5.00
N PHE A 85 10.78 -0.31 -3.69
CA PHE A 85 9.63 -0.46 -2.80
C PHE A 85 8.92 0.89 -2.71
N VAL A 86 7.61 0.91 -2.90
CA VAL A 86 6.84 2.14 -2.97
C VAL A 86 5.66 2.10 -2.01
N GLU A 87 5.66 3.00 -1.04
CA GLU A 87 4.49 3.28 -0.22
C GLU A 87 3.69 4.41 -0.86
N ILE A 88 2.41 4.18 -1.15
CA ILE A 88 1.46 5.17 -1.60
C ILE A 88 0.51 5.47 -0.46
N ARG A 89 0.64 6.67 0.12
CA ARG A 89 -0.18 7.15 1.22
C ARG A 89 -1.14 8.22 0.72
N VAL A 90 -2.43 7.94 0.81
CA VAL A 90 -3.49 8.88 0.46
C VAL A 90 -4.17 9.35 1.73
N THR A 91 -4.33 10.66 1.87
CA THR A 91 -4.97 11.31 3.03
C THR A 91 -6.00 12.34 2.58
N GLY A 92 -6.84 12.76 3.51
CA GLY A 92 -7.83 13.82 3.24
C GLY A 92 -8.97 13.39 2.33
N GLY A 93 -9.32 12.09 2.28
CA GLY A 93 -10.47 11.60 1.55
C GLY A 93 -11.76 11.59 2.37
N GLU A 94 -12.90 11.48 1.70
CA GLU A 94 -14.23 11.40 2.32
C GLU A 94 -14.43 10.06 3.05
N SER A 95 -13.72 9.02 2.62
CA SER A 95 -13.75 7.70 3.25
C SER A 95 -12.44 6.95 2.99
N GLU A 96 -12.14 5.95 3.82
CA GLU A 96 -11.03 5.02 3.61
C GLU A 96 -11.12 4.33 2.25
N ALA A 97 -12.33 3.93 1.83
CA ALA A 97 -12.54 3.30 0.53
C ALA A 97 -12.18 4.22 -0.65
N ALA A 98 -12.50 5.51 -0.57
CA ALA A 98 -12.11 6.49 -1.58
C ALA A 98 -10.58 6.66 -1.64
N CYS A 99 -9.92 6.72 -0.49
CA CYS A 99 -8.45 6.79 -0.43
C CYS A 99 -7.79 5.52 -0.98
N ASP A 100 -8.30 4.33 -0.61
CA ASP A 100 -7.82 3.03 -1.12
C ASP A 100 -7.97 2.95 -2.65
N GLN A 101 -9.11 3.39 -3.19
CA GLN A 101 -9.36 3.43 -4.64
C GLN A 101 -8.34 4.30 -5.38
N VAL A 102 -8.03 5.48 -4.86
CA VAL A 102 -6.98 6.35 -5.42
C VAL A 102 -5.61 5.69 -5.32
N ALA A 103 -5.24 5.19 -4.13
CA ALA A 103 -3.94 4.55 -3.91
C ALA A 103 -3.73 3.36 -4.85
N ARG A 104 -4.73 2.48 -5.01
CA ARG A 104 -4.67 1.34 -5.95
C ARG A 104 -4.61 1.79 -7.39
N THR A 105 -5.34 2.83 -7.77
CA THR A 105 -5.31 3.32 -9.15
C THR A 105 -3.92 3.85 -9.51
N VAL A 106 -3.23 4.49 -8.58
CA VAL A 106 -1.84 4.92 -8.77
C VAL A 106 -0.90 3.71 -8.79
N ALA A 107 -1.03 2.78 -7.83
CA ALA A 107 -0.22 1.57 -7.71
C ALA A 107 -0.30 0.66 -8.95
N HIS A 108 -1.48 0.55 -9.57
CA HIS A 108 -1.73 -0.28 -10.75
C HIS A 108 -1.43 0.44 -12.08
N SER A 109 -1.00 1.71 -12.05
CA SER A 109 -0.73 2.45 -13.29
C SER A 109 0.60 2.02 -13.92
N PRO A 110 0.63 1.34 -15.08
CA PRO A 110 1.88 0.99 -15.75
C PRO A 110 2.76 2.22 -16.04
N LEU A 111 2.14 3.36 -16.36
CA LEU A 111 2.89 4.59 -16.62
C LEU A 111 3.55 5.16 -15.36
N VAL A 112 2.90 5.06 -14.21
CA VAL A 112 3.51 5.44 -12.92
C VAL A 112 4.63 4.47 -12.58
N LYS A 113 4.37 3.15 -12.64
CA LYS A 113 5.35 2.10 -12.29
C LYS A 113 6.60 2.15 -13.17
N THR A 114 6.47 2.41 -14.46
CA THR A 114 7.62 2.57 -15.37
C THR A 114 8.38 3.88 -15.13
N ALA A 115 7.74 4.96 -14.68
CA ALA A 115 8.42 6.17 -14.25
C ALA A 115 9.25 5.92 -12.97
N LEU A 116 8.69 5.17 -12.01
CA LEU A 116 9.39 4.77 -10.79
C LEU A 116 10.65 3.94 -11.12
N PHE A 117 10.55 2.98 -12.03
CA PHE A 117 11.70 2.21 -12.54
C PHE A 117 12.77 3.10 -13.16
N ALA A 118 12.37 4.06 -13.98
CA ALA A 118 13.27 5.03 -14.61
C ALA A 118 13.84 6.08 -13.64
N SER A 119 13.47 6.03 -12.35
CA SER A 119 13.75 7.08 -11.36
C SER A 119 13.33 8.47 -11.86
N ASP A 120 12.19 8.53 -12.58
CA ASP A 120 11.56 9.75 -13.08
C ASP A 120 10.46 10.21 -12.11
N PRO A 121 10.61 11.36 -11.42
CA PRO A 121 9.61 11.91 -10.51
C PRO A 121 8.41 12.50 -11.27
N ASN A 122 7.73 11.66 -12.05
CA ASN A 122 6.72 12.06 -13.01
C ASN A 122 5.37 12.39 -12.34
N TRP A 123 5.27 13.60 -11.80
CA TRP A 123 4.06 14.11 -11.15
C TRP A 123 2.82 14.05 -12.06
N GLY A 124 3.00 14.28 -13.39
CA GLY A 124 1.89 14.28 -14.35
C GLY A 124 1.25 12.90 -14.49
N ARG A 125 2.04 11.80 -14.50
CA ARG A 125 1.51 10.44 -14.54
C ARG A 125 0.79 10.09 -13.25
N ILE A 126 1.30 10.53 -12.10
CA ILE A 126 0.64 10.30 -10.80
C ILE A 126 -0.68 11.06 -10.77
N LEU A 127 -0.70 12.36 -11.12
CA LEU A 127 -1.93 13.16 -11.14
C LEU A 127 -2.96 12.63 -12.13
N ALA A 128 -2.54 12.16 -13.30
CA ALA A 128 -3.42 11.51 -14.28
C ALA A 128 -4.03 10.21 -13.73
N ALA A 129 -3.25 9.41 -12.97
CA ALA A 129 -3.77 8.22 -12.31
C ALA A 129 -4.80 8.57 -11.23
N ILE A 130 -4.57 9.61 -10.43
CA ILE A 130 -5.52 10.12 -9.44
C ILE A 130 -6.82 10.57 -10.13
N GLY A 131 -6.72 11.36 -11.21
CA GLY A 131 -7.89 11.87 -11.94
C GLY A 131 -8.77 10.78 -12.55
N ARG A 132 -8.21 9.61 -12.90
CA ARG A 132 -8.97 8.45 -13.41
C ARG A 132 -9.44 7.47 -12.33
N ALA A 133 -9.24 7.77 -11.05
CA ALA A 133 -9.62 6.87 -9.96
C ALA A 133 -11.14 6.65 -9.83
N GLY A 134 -11.96 7.40 -10.54
CA GLY A 134 -13.42 7.23 -10.54
C GLY A 134 -14.12 7.84 -9.31
N LEU A 135 -13.47 8.80 -8.65
CA LEU A 135 -14.12 9.59 -7.61
C LEU A 135 -14.98 10.67 -8.26
N GLU A 136 -16.24 10.75 -7.84
CA GLU A 136 -17.13 11.82 -8.25
C GLU A 136 -16.64 13.17 -7.72
N ASP A 137 -16.77 14.22 -8.53
CA ASP A 137 -16.42 15.60 -8.16
C ASP A 137 -15.00 15.79 -7.59
N LEU A 138 -14.03 14.98 -8.04
CA LEU A 138 -12.63 15.16 -7.64
C LEU A 138 -12.08 16.46 -8.23
N ASP A 139 -11.79 17.41 -7.36
CA ASP A 139 -11.06 18.64 -7.71
C ASP A 139 -9.55 18.37 -7.71
N THR A 140 -8.98 18.22 -8.89
CA THR A 140 -7.53 17.99 -9.05
C THR A 140 -6.68 19.18 -8.62
N ASP A 141 -7.25 20.41 -8.59
CA ASP A 141 -6.54 21.61 -8.14
C ASP A 141 -6.38 21.62 -6.61
N ALA A 142 -7.23 20.89 -5.89
CA ALA A 142 -7.09 20.70 -4.45
C ALA A 142 -6.05 19.63 -4.08
N VAL A 143 -5.64 18.78 -5.04
CA VAL A 143 -4.69 17.67 -4.78
C VAL A 143 -3.27 18.20 -4.65
N SER A 144 -2.54 17.71 -3.62
CA SER A 144 -1.09 17.87 -3.54
C SER A 144 -0.39 16.53 -3.50
N ILE A 145 0.82 16.46 -4.08
CA ILE A 145 1.62 15.24 -4.20
C ILE A 145 3.03 15.52 -3.71
N HIS A 146 3.48 14.74 -2.72
CA HIS A 146 4.88 14.73 -2.29
C HIS A 146 5.53 13.40 -2.66
N LEU A 147 6.81 13.44 -2.95
CA LEU A 147 7.67 12.28 -3.18
C LEU A 147 8.87 12.38 -2.23
N ASN A 148 8.98 11.43 -1.29
CA ASN A 148 9.99 11.47 -0.21
C ASN A 148 10.10 12.86 0.44
N GLY A 149 8.94 13.48 0.76
CA GLY A 149 8.85 14.81 1.38
C GLY A 149 9.06 16.00 0.43
N VAL A 150 9.38 15.78 -0.84
CA VAL A 150 9.49 16.85 -1.85
C VAL A 150 8.13 17.08 -2.49
N LEU A 151 7.58 18.29 -2.37
CA LEU A 151 6.35 18.69 -3.06
C LEU A 151 6.61 18.72 -4.57
N ILE A 152 5.96 17.83 -5.34
CA ILE A 152 6.15 17.70 -6.79
C ILE A 152 4.97 18.24 -7.59
N ALA A 153 3.76 18.21 -7.02
CA ALA A 153 2.56 18.75 -7.67
C ALA A 153 1.61 19.40 -6.66
N GLU A 154 0.99 20.49 -7.07
CA GLU A 154 -0.07 21.20 -6.37
C GLU A 154 -0.91 21.98 -7.38
N GLN A 155 -2.16 22.31 -7.06
CA GLN A 155 -3.04 23.13 -7.89
C GLN A 155 -3.14 22.62 -9.36
N GLY A 156 -3.25 21.31 -9.52
CA GLY A 156 -3.38 20.68 -10.85
C GLY A 156 -2.12 20.72 -11.72
N ALA A 157 -0.99 21.23 -11.21
CA ALA A 157 0.23 21.47 -11.96
C ALA A 157 1.49 21.07 -11.17
N ARG A 158 2.65 21.25 -11.81
CA ARG A 158 3.95 21.11 -11.15
C ARG A 158 4.09 22.18 -10.06
N ALA A 159 4.50 21.76 -8.86
CA ALA A 159 4.71 22.69 -7.75
C ALA A 159 5.75 23.76 -8.10
N ALA A 160 5.46 25.02 -7.72
CA ALA A 160 6.35 26.14 -8.00
C ALA A 160 7.72 26.01 -7.31
N SER A 161 7.78 25.29 -6.17
CA SER A 161 9.01 25.04 -5.40
C SER A 161 9.82 23.84 -5.91
N TYR A 162 9.29 23.06 -6.87
CA TYR A 162 9.94 21.90 -7.43
C TYR A 162 11.09 22.25 -8.35
N THR A 163 12.20 21.54 -8.23
CA THR A 163 13.31 21.54 -9.20
C THR A 163 13.68 20.10 -9.58
N GLU A 164 14.28 19.91 -10.75
CA GLU A 164 14.72 18.58 -11.23
C GLU A 164 15.77 17.96 -10.30
N GLU A 165 16.61 18.77 -9.68
CA GLU A 165 17.62 18.28 -8.73
C GLU A 165 16.96 17.67 -7.49
N LYS A 166 15.97 18.37 -6.91
CA LYS A 166 15.19 17.86 -5.76
C LYS A 166 14.43 16.58 -6.13
N GLY A 167 13.85 16.53 -7.34
CA GLY A 167 13.16 15.35 -7.82
C GLY A 167 14.09 14.14 -7.96
N LYS A 168 15.27 14.32 -8.54
CA LYS A 168 16.29 13.27 -8.66
C LYS A 168 16.78 12.79 -7.29
N GLU A 169 17.00 13.71 -6.35
CA GLU A 169 17.39 13.36 -4.99
C GLU A 169 16.30 12.53 -4.28
N ALA A 170 15.03 12.91 -4.42
CA ALA A 170 13.91 12.17 -3.87
C ALA A 170 13.79 10.76 -4.46
N MET A 171 14.16 10.55 -5.73
CA MET A 171 14.12 9.24 -6.42
C MET A 171 15.37 8.39 -6.19
N ALA A 172 16.40 8.88 -5.51
CA ALA A 172 17.65 8.16 -5.32
C ALA A 172 17.52 6.93 -4.40
N SER A 173 16.56 6.93 -3.50
CA SER A 173 16.29 5.80 -2.60
C SER A 173 15.64 4.63 -3.34
N GLU A 174 15.89 3.41 -2.86
CA GLU A 174 15.11 2.22 -3.24
C GLU A 174 13.73 2.24 -2.59
N ASP A 175 13.61 2.84 -1.41
CA ASP A 175 12.35 3.04 -0.70
C ASP A 175 11.78 4.43 -1.05
N LEU A 176 10.59 4.44 -1.64
CA LEU A 176 9.88 5.64 -2.05
C LEU A 176 8.57 5.80 -1.28
N LEU A 177 8.29 7.02 -0.85
CA LEU A 177 7.02 7.41 -0.27
C LEU A 177 6.34 8.44 -1.18
N ILE A 178 5.19 8.08 -1.74
CA ILE A 178 4.29 8.97 -2.47
C ILE A 178 3.15 9.34 -1.53
N GLU A 179 3.10 10.60 -1.12
CA GLU A 179 2.03 11.15 -0.28
C GLU A 179 1.08 11.98 -1.15
N ILE A 180 -0.20 11.64 -1.11
CA ILE A 180 -1.27 12.28 -1.88
C ILE A 180 -2.28 12.83 -0.89
N ALA A 181 -2.47 14.14 -0.85
CA ALA A 181 -3.54 14.77 -0.08
C ALA A 181 -4.68 15.17 -1.00
N LEU A 182 -5.89 14.65 -0.74
CA LEU A 182 -7.09 14.93 -1.54
C LEU A 182 -7.84 16.18 -1.07
N ASN A 183 -7.65 16.58 0.19
CA ASN A 183 -8.27 17.76 0.81
C ASN A 183 -9.82 17.78 0.73
N ARG A 184 -10.45 16.60 0.90
CA ARG A 184 -11.90 16.39 0.85
C ARG A 184 -12.49 15.78 2.13
N GLY A 185 -11.68 15.55 3.16
CA GLY A 185 -12.08 14.93 4.42
C GLY A 185 -10.89 14.57 5.29
N ASP A 186 -11.08 13.60 6.20
CA ASP A 186 -10.08 13.20 7.19
C ASP A 186 -9.62 11.74 7.07
N ALA A 187 -10.21 10.99 6.14
CA ALA A 187 -9.86 9.58 5.95
C ALA A 187 -8.53 9.43 5.22
N GLY A 188 -7.92 8.25 5.38
CA GLY A 188 -6.67 7.90 4.72
C GLY A 188 -6.55 6.41 4.40
N ALA A 189 -5.66 6.06 3.48
CA ALA A 189 -5.29 4.69 3.16
C ALA A 189 -3.83 4.61 2.74
N VAL A 190 -3.25 3.41 2.88
CA VAL A 190 -1.88 3.11 2.44
C VAL A 190 -1.90 1.86 1.59
N ILE A 191 -1.17 1.88 0.47
CA ILE A 191 -0.91 0.71 -0.38
C ILE A 191 0.60 0.61 -0.61
N TRP A 192 1.15 -0.60 -0.54
CA TRP A 192 2.54 -0.89 -0.87
C TRP A 192 2.62 -1.59 -2.23
N THR A 193 3.57 -1.16 -3.05
CA THR A 193 3.75 -1.66 -4.41
C THR A 193 5.22 -1.58 -4.83
N THR A 194 5.50 -1.98 -6.06
CA THR A 194 6.83 -1.93 -6.69
C THR A 194 6.79 -1.03 -7.92
N ASP A 195 7.95 -0.76 -8.50
CA ASP A 195 8.10 -0.31 -9.89
C ASP A 195 7.75 -1.43 -10.90
N LEU A 196 7.86 -1.15 -12.18
CA LEU A 196 7.70 -2.11 -13.27
C LEU A 196 8.95 -2.07 -14.16
N SER A 197 9.80 -3.09 -14.00
CA SER A 197 11.10 -3.20 -14.69
C SER A 197 11.02 -4.03 -15.97
N TYR A 198 12.10 -4.04 -16.74
CA TYR A 198 12.27 -4.97 -17.86
C TYR A 198 12.37 -6.43 -17.39
N ASP A 199 12.94 -6.65 -16.20
CA ASP A 199 13.06 -8.00 -15.63
C ASP A 199 11.72 -8.59 -15.26
N TYR A 200 10.74 -7.79 -14.78
CA TYR A 200 9.37 -8.24 -14.59
C TYR A 200 8.81 -8.86 -15.88
N VAL A 201 8.94 -8.14 -17.00
CA VAL A 201 8.43 -8.60 -18.29
C VAL A 201 9.19 -9.86 -18.74
N ARG A 202 10.52 -9.89 -18.60
CA ARG A 202 11.34 -11.04 -18.99
C ARG A 202 10.97 -12.30 -18.19
N ILE A 203 10.90 -12.19 -16.86
CA ILE A 203 10.59 -13.32 -15.98
C ILE A 203 9.22 -13.89 -16.33
N ASN A 204 8.19 -13.05 -16.43
CA ASN A 204 6.82 -13.49 -16.68
C ASN A 204 6.63 -14.01 -18.13
N ALA A 205 7.35 -13.49 -19.12
CA ALA A 205 7.31 -13.97 -20.50
C ALA A 205 8.00 -15.32 -20.68
N GLU A 206 9.02 -15.62 -19.89
CA GLU A 206 9.79 -16.88 -19.94
C GLU A 206 9.18 -17.96 -19.03
N TYR A 207 8.35 -17.58 -18.04
CA TYR A 207 7.69 -18.52 -17.15
C TYR A 207 6.65 -19.33 -17.90
N ARG A 208 6.89 -20.64 -17.99
CA ARG A 208 5.95 -21.60 -18.58
C ARG A 208 5.53 -22.59 -17.51
N THR A 209 4.26 -22.61 -17.18
CA THR A 209 3.62 -23.65 -16.34
C THR A 209 3.41 -24.93 -17.14
#